data_89c7af13acfe314ae189b9dde1cc8caa
#
_entry.id   89c7af13acfe314ae189b9dde1cc8caa
#
_cell.length_a   1.000
_cell.length_b   1.000
_cell.length_c   1.000
_cell.angle_alpha   90.00
_cell.angle_beta   90.00
_cell.angle_gamma   90.00
#
_symmetry.space_group_name_H-M   'P 1'
#
loop_
_entity.id
_entity.type
_entity.pdbx_description
1 polymer ?
#
loop_
_entity_poly.entity_id
_entity_poly.type
_entity_poly.pdbx_seq_one_letter_code
_entity_poly.pdbx_strand_id
1 'polypeptide(L)'
;MRKASILLILILLAATGCEKDLSTKSDAELGLNEQQAHGRRIYNFYCAICHQAYSTQPQKGPGLKGLYKKPYLPSGLLANDKFVEDAIVRGRKMMPPMGNQLSEQEIKDVIAYLHTL
;
A
#
# COMPACT_ATOMS: atom_id res chain seq x y z
N MET A 1 8.55 47.98 6.56
CA MET A 1 9.25 46.71 6.79
C MET A 1 8.43 45.66 7.55
N ARG A 2 7.74 46.00 8.65
CA ARG A 2 6.93 45.02 9.43
C ARG A 2 5.75 44.37 8.66
N LYS A 3 5.10 45.09 7.74
CA LYS A 3 3.97 44.59 6.97
C LYS A 3 4.36 43.58 5.88
N ALA A 4 5.54 43.73 5.29
CA ALA A 4 6.06 42.79 4.28
C ALA A 4 6.45 41.42 4.89
N SER A 5 6.99 41.41 6.13
CA SER A 5 7.33 40.17 6.83
C SER A 5 6.12 39.35 7.23
N ILE A 6 4.99 39.97 7.56
CA ILE A 6 3.75 39.27 7.92
C ILE A 6 3.14 38.63 6.69
N LEU A 7 3.22 39.28 5.53
CA LEU A 7 2.73 38.71 4.26
C LEU A 7 3.54 37.49 3.83
N LEU A 8 4.85 37.51 4.02
CA LEU A 8 5.74 36.39 3.71
C LEU A 8 5.47 35.16 4.59
N ILE A 9 5.16 35.36 5.87
CA ILE A 9 4.83 34.29 6.83
C ILE A 9 3.48 33.64 6.48
N LEU A 10 2.51 34.42 6.03
CA LEU A 10 1.19 33.92 5.61
C LEU A 10 1.26 33.04 4.34
N ILE A 11 2.19 33.32 3.43
CA ILE A 11 2.38 32.53 2.21
C ILE A 11 3.07 31.19 2.52
N LEU A 12 3.94 31.12 3.53
CA LEU A 12 4.60 29.88 3.92
C LEU A 12 3.66 28.85 4.61
N LEU A 13 2.57 29.32 5.22
CA LEU A 13 1.61 28.45 5.92
C LEU A 13 0.60 27.78 4.98
N ALA A 14 0.52 28.18 3.71
CA ALA A 14 -0.41 27.61 2.73
C ALA A 14 0.12 26.34 2.04
N ALA A 15 1.34 25.88 2.33
CA ALA A 15 1.98 24.74 1.67
C ALA A 15 1.86 23.42 2.44
N THR A 16 0.99 23.31 3.45
CA THR A 16 0.62 22.01 4.01
C THR A 16 -0.36 21.33 3.06
N GLY A 17 0.17 20.74 1.98
CA GLY A 17 -0.59 19.89 1.08
C GLY A 17 -1.17 18.73 1.88
N CYS A 18 -2.51 18.67 2.01
CA CYS A 18 -3.18 17.46 2.46
C CYS A 18 -2.78 16.33 1.52
N GLU A 19 -2.00 15.39 2.02
CA GLU A 19 -1.75 14.13 1.32
C GLU A 19 -3.12 13.46 1.11
N LYS A 20 -3.55 13.37 -0.16
CA LYS A 20 -4.87 12.80 -0.48
C LYS A 20 -4.92 11.37 0.00
N ASP A 21 -5.86 11.07 0.88
CA ASP A 21 -6.12 9.71 1.31
C ASP A 21 -6.65 8.88 0.14
N LEU A 22 -5.77 8.06 -0.44
CA LEU A 22 -6.09 7.21 -1.57
C LEU A 22 -6.96 6.00 -1.19
N SER A 23 -7.08 5.69 0.10
CA SER A 23 -7.86 4.55 0.58
C SER A 23 -9.37 4.70 0.32
N THR A 24 -9.86 5.95 0.30
CA THR A 24 -11.27 6.29 0.08
C THR A 24 -11.66 6.40 -1.39
N LYS A 25 -10.69 6.36 -2.31
CA LYS A 25 -10.97 6.48 -3.75
C LYS A 25 -11.55 5.19 -4.32
N SER A 26 -12.44 5.35 -5.30
CA SER A 26 -12.96 4.24 -6.09
C SER A 26 -11.88 3.59 -6.95
N ASP A 27 -12.13 2.35 -7.41
CA ASP A 27 -11.22 1.64 -8.30
C ASP A 27 -10.98 2.42 -9.61
N ALA A 28 -12.00 3.06 -10.15
CA ALA A 28 -11.92 3.89 -11.35
C ALA A 28 -11.06 5.14 -11.15
N GLU A 29 -11.18 5.82 -9.99
CA GLU A 29 -10.34 6.98 -9.67
C GLU A 29 -8.87 6.60 -9.46
N LEU A 30 -8.60 5.36 -9.05
CA LEU A 30 -7.25 4.82 -8.91
C LEU A 30 -6.71 4.25 -10.22
N GLY A 31 -7.52 4.19 -11.29
CA GLY A 31 -7.14 3.64 -12.58
C GLY A 31 -6.87 2.14 -12.56
N LEU A 32 -7.50 1.41 -11.64
CA LEU A 32 -7.32 -0.04 -11.51
C LEU A 32 -8.05 -0.78 -12.65
N ASN A 33 -7.37 -1.77 -13.23
CA ASN A 33 -8.03 -2.73 -14.10
C ASN A 33 -8.86 -3.73 -13.27
N GLU A 34 -9.62 -4.60 -13.95
CA GLU A 34 -10.54 -5.55 -13.31
C GLU A 34 -9.81 -6.50 -12.34
N GLN A 35 -8.65 -7.02 -12.73
CA GLN A 35 -7.83 -7.89 -11.89
C GLN A 35 -7.33 -7.15 -10.63
N GLN A 36 -6.80 -5.95 -10.80
CA GLN A 36 -6.31 -5.11 -9.70
C GLN A 36 -7.44 -4.70 -8.75
N ALA A 37 -8.61 -4.38 -9.30
CA ALA A 37 -9.80 -4.07 -8.50
C ALA A 37 -10.28 -5.29 -7.69
N HIS A 38 -10.25 -6.49 -8.28
CA HIS A 38 -10.52 -7.73 -7.55
C HIS A 38 -9.49 -7.97 -6.45
N GLY A 39 -8.21 -7.83 -6.74
CA GLY A 39 -7.13 -7.93 -5.76
C GLY A 39 -7.25 -6.92 -4.62
N ARG A 40 -7.68 -5.68 -4.91
CA ARG A 40 -7.96 -4.66 -3.90
C ARG A 40 -9.08 -5.08 -2.94
N ARG A 41 -10.16 -5.70 -3.44
CA ARG A 41 -11.25 -6.19 -2.57
C ARG A 41 -10.75 -7.28 -1.62
N ILE A 42 -9.95 -8.23 -2.13
CA ILE A 42 -9.33 -9.28 -1.32
C ILE A 42 -8.37 -8.67 -0.29
N TYR A 43 -7.52 -7.75 -0.72
CA TYR A 43 -6.63 -7.01 0.16
C TYR A 43 -7.38 -6.31 1.31
N ASN A 44 -8.44 -5.60 1.01
CA ASN A 44 -9.23 -4.89 2.01
C ASN A 44 -9.86 -5.82 3.04
N PHE A 45 -10.22 -7.03 2.63
CA PHE A 45 -10.83 -8.01 3.52
C PHE A 45 -9.81 -8.74 4.41
N TYR A 46 -8.67 -9.16 3.85
CA TYR A 46 -7.71 -10.02 4.54
C TYR A 46 -6.45 -9.30 5.03
N CYS A 47 -5.99 -8.29 4.33
CA CYS A 47 -4.65 -7.70 4.53
C CYS A 47 -4.70 -6.36 5.25
N ALA A 48 -5.73 -5.55 5.00
CA ALA A 48 -5.82 -4.18 5.50
C ALA A 48 -5.92 -4.07 7.04
N ILE A 49 -6.26 -5.16 7.71
CA ILE A 49 -6.27 -5.23 9.18
C ILE A 49 -4.87 -5.09 9.78
N CYS A 50 -3.84 -5.43 9.01
CA CYS A 50 -2.44 -5.39 9.43
C CYS A 50 -1.58 -4.46 8.59
N HIS A 51 -1.92 -4.21 7.33
CA HIS A 51 -1.12 -3.47 6.37
C HIS A 51 -1.83 -2.22 5.87
N GLN A 52 -1.09 -1.12 5.75
CA GLN A 52 -1.58 0.10 5.10
C GLN A 52 -1.11 0.12 3.64
N ALA A 53 -2.06 0.15 2.69
CA ALA A 53 -1.76 0.15 1.26
C ALA A 53 -0.99 1.40 0.82
N TYR A 54 -1.47 2.56 1.23
CA TYR A 54 -1.00 3.87 0.73
C TYR A 54 -0.08 4.60 1.70
N SER A 55 0.49 3.90 2.67
CA SER A 55 1.43 4.46 3.64
C SER A 55 2.68 3.60 3.76
N THR A 56 3.81 4.23 4.07
CA THR A 56 5.05 3.54 4.46
C THR A 56 5.11 3.27 5.96
N GLN A 57 4.18 3.84 6.72
CA GLN A 57 4.15 3.67 8.17
C GLN A 57 3.65 2.26 8.53
N PRO A 58 4.31 1.61 9.49
CA PRO A 58 3.85 0.32 9.97
C PRO A 58 2.56 0.45 10.78
N GLN A 59 1.76 -0.61 10.76
CA GLN A 59 0.63 -0.83 11.65
C GLN A 59 0.93 -2.09 12.48
N LYS A 60 0.21 -3.20 12.28
CA LYS A 60 0.60 -4.51 12.79
C LYS A 60 1.66 -5.17 11.90
N GLY A 61 1.60 -4.87 10.60
CA GLY A 61 2.58 -5.22 9.59
C GLY A 61 3.18 -3.99 8.93
N PRO A 62 4.17 -4.13 8.04
CA PRO A 62 4.76 -3.01 7.32
C PRO A 62 3.75 -2.32 6.42
N GLY A 63 3.91 -0.99 6.23
CA GLY A 63 3.20 -0.25 5.20
C GLY A 63 3.67 -0.68 3.81
N LEU A 64 2.74 -0.73 2.84
CA LEU A 64 3.00 -1.34 1.53
C LEU A 64 3.16 -0.32 0.39
N LYS A 65 3.02 0.98 0.67
CA LYS A 65 3.25 2.04 -0.32
C LYS A 65 4.64 1.91 -0.94
N GLY A 66 4.69 1.75 -2.25
CA GLY A 66 5.93 1.60 -3.01
C GLY A 66 6.65 0.28 -2.76
N LEU A 67 5.93 -0.79 -2.41
CA LEU A 67 6.52 -2.10 -2.10
C LEU A 67 7.47 -2.58 -3.20
N TYR A 68 7.05 -2.53 -4.46
CA TYR A 68 7.83 -2.96 -5.61
C TYR A 68 8.79 -1.90 -6.18
N LYS A 69 8.75 -0.68 -5.64
CA LYS A 69 9.70 0.40 -6.00
C LYS A 69 11.01 0.32 -5.22
N LYS A 70 11.07 -0.57 -4.24
CA LYS A 70 12.26 -0.83 -3.42
C LYS A 70 12.93 -2.12 -3.89
N PRO A 71 14.26 -2.24 -3.77
CA PRO A 71 14.97 -3.47 -4.18
C PRO A 71 14.67 -4.65 -3.24
N TYR A 72 14.33 -4.37 -1.98
CA TYR A 72 14.12 -5.40 -0.96
C TYR A 72 12.84 -5.18 -0.18
N LEU A 73 12.19 -6.28 0.17
CA LEU A 73 11.10 -6.34 1.14
C LEU A 73 11.62 -6.02 2.55
N PRO A 74 10.73 -5.66 3.50
CA PRO A 74 11.13 -5.50 4.92
C PRO A 74 11.80 -6.73 5.53
N SER A 75 11.60 -7.91 4.95
CA SER A 75 12.25 -9.18 5.34
C SER A 75 13.70 -9.29 4.86
N GLY A 76 14.20 -8.36 4.04
CA GLY A 76 15.53 -8.43 3.40
C GLY A 76 15.58 -9.26 2.12
N LEU A 77 14.48 -9.91 1.71
CA LEU A 77 14.38 -10.61 0.43
C LEU A 77 14.11 -9.63 -0.71
N LEU A 78 14.41 -10.02 -1.94
CA LEU A 78 14.12 -9.20 -3.13
C LEU A 78 12.63 -8.88 -3.22
N ALA A 79 12.30 -7.64 -3.58
CA ALA A 79 10.93 -7.21 -3.81
C ALA A 79 10.45 -7.68 -5.19
N ASN A 80 10.05 -8.93 -5.28
CA ASN A 80 9.50 -9.55 -6.50
C ASN A 80 8.32 -10.45 -6.15
N ASP A 81 7.55 -10.83 -7.17
CA ASP A 81 6.32 -11.61 -7.01
C ASP A 81 6.56 -12.92 -6.28
N LYS A 82 7.65 -13.63 -6.60
CA LYS A 82 7.98 -14.91 -5.96
C LYS A 82 8.07 -14.81 -4.43
N PHE A 83 8.77 -13.81 -3.92
CA PHE A 83 8.94 -13.66 -2.47
C PHE A 83 7.73 -13.02 -1.79
N VAL A 84 6.98 -12.19 -2.52
CA VAL A 84 5.70 -11.66 -2.03
C VAL A 84 4.65 -12.78 -1.97
N GLU A 85 4.55 -13.60 -3.01
CA GLU A 85 3.67 -14.78 -3.05
C GLU A 85 4.03 -15.76 -1.91
N ASP A 86 5.30 -16.08 -1.74
CA ASP A 86 5.76 -16.96 -0.66
C ASP A 86 5.36 -16.44 0.72
N ALA A 87 5.50 -15.12 0.94
CA ALA A 87 5.09 -14.48 2.19
C ALA A 87 3.57 -14.54 2.41
N ILE A 88 2.77 -14.38 1.36
CA ILE A 88 1.31 -14.50 1.43
C ILE A 88 0.89 -15.95 1.69
N VAL A 89 1.43 -16.90 0.93
CA VAL A 89 1.04 -18.31 1.01
C VAL A 89 1.43 -18.93 2.33
N ARG A 90 2.67 -18.72 2.77
CA ARG A 90 3.25 -19.39 3.95
C ARG A 90 3.20 -18.58 5.23
N GLY A 91 2.94 -17.29 5.11
CA GLY A 91 3.06 -16.35 6.23
C GLY A 91 4.50 -16.07 6.62
N ARG A 92 4.69 -15.11 7.51
CA ARG A 92 5.99 -14.78 8.10
C ARG A 92 5.82 -14.16 9.47
N LYS A 93 6.49 -14.69 10.48
CA LYS A 93 6.42 -14.19 11.86
C LYS A 93 4.95 -14.07 12.32
N MET A 94 4.46 -12.85 12.50
CA MET A 94 3.08 -12.59 12.91
C MET A 94 2.08 -12.57 11.73
N MET A 95 2.54 -12.56 10.49
CA MET A 95 1.68 -12.64 9.31
C MET A 95 1.18 -14.10 9.14
N PRO A 96 -0.13 -14.34 9.19
CA PRO A 96 -0.67 -15.69 9.05
C PRO A 96 -0.52 -16.19 7.60
N PRO A 97 -0.42 -17.53 7.40
CA PRO A 97 -0.44 -18.12 6.08
C PRO A 97 -1.82 -17.99 5.45
N MET A 98 -1.89 -17.52 4.22
CA MET A 98 -3.14 -17.33 3.47
C MET A 98 -3.37 -18.39 2.38
N GLY A 99 -2.40 -19.26 2.13
CA GLY A 99 -2.48 -20.26 1.08
C GLY A 99 -3.63 -21.28 1.19
N ASN A 100 -4.21 -21.45 2.37
CA ASN A 100 -5.40 -22.30 2.57
C ASN A 100 -6.71 -21.51 2.51
N GLN A 101 -6.65 -20.18 2.43
CA GLN A 101 -7.83 -19.30 2.44
C GLN A 101 -8.07 -18.63 1.08
N LEU A 102 -7.01 -18.46 0.29
CA LEU A 102 -7.04 -17.82 -1.01
C LEU A 102 -6.63 -18.82 -2.08
N SER A 103 -7.33 -18.83 -3.20
CA SER A 103 -6.92 -19.56 -4.40
C SER A 103 -5.68 -18.93 -5.03
N GLU A 104 -4.98 -19.67 -5.89
CA GLU A 104 -3.83 -19.15 -6.64
C GLU A 104 -4.20 -17.90 -7.47
N GLN A 105 -5.41 -17.87 -8.04
CA GLN A 105 -5.85 -16.71 -8.81
C GLN A 105 -6.06 -15.49 -7.92
N GLU A 106 -6.67 -15.65 -6.76
CA GLU A 106 -6.87 -14.55 -5.80
C GLU A 106 -5.53 -14.00 -5.30
N ILE A 107 -4.54 -14.86 -5.07
CA ILE A 107 -3.19 -14.43 -4.70
C ILE A 107 -2.55 -13.60 -5.84
N LYS A 108 -2.68 -14.05 -7.10
CA LYS A 108 -2.21 -13.29 -8.27
C LYS A 108 -2.91 -11.93 -8.40
N ASP A 109 -4.19 -11.88 -8.11
CA ASP A 109 -4.96 -10.65 -8.17
C ASP A 109 -4.53 -9.66 -7.08
N VAL A 110 -4.28 -10.16 -5.87
CA VAL A 110 -3.69 -9.35 -4.79
C VAL A 110 -2.33 -8.80 -5.20
N ILE A 111 -1.45 -9.64 -5.74
CA ILE A 111 -0.12 -9.21 -6.23
C ILE A 111 -0.26 -8.13 -7.31
N ALA A 112 -1.18 -8.31 -8.27
CA ALA A 112 -1.47 -7.31 -9.30
C ALA A 112 -1.92 -5.97 -8.70
N TYR A 113 -2.71 -5.99 -7.62
CA TYR A 113 -3.04 -4.77 -6.87
C TYR A 113 -1.83 -4.18 -6.16
N LEU A 114 -1.00 -4.99 -5.49
CA LEU A 114 0.19 -4.51 -4.79
C LEU A 114 1.19 -3.81 -5.72
N HIS A 115 1.25 -4.15 -6.99
CA HIS A 115 2.04 -3.45 -8.00
C HIS A 115 1.59 -2.01 -8.26
N THR A 116 0.37 -1.64 -7.87
CA THR A 116 -0.17 -0.29 -8.05
C THR A 116 0.20 0.68 -6.90
N LEU A 117 0.82 0.20 -5.83
CA LEU A 117 1.10 0.94 -4.60
C LEU A 117 2.46 1.75 -4.62
#